data_dd8527eb2f4e443d4c6e0aea44c8c3ec
#
_entry.id   dd8527eb2f4e443d4c6e0aea44c8c3ec
#
_cell.length_a   1.000
_cell.length_b   1.000
_cell.length_c   1.000
_cell.angle_alpha   90.00
_cell.angle_beta   90.00
_cell.angle_gamma   90.00
#
_symmetry.space_group_name_H-M   'P 1'
#
loop_
_entity.id
_entity.type
_entity.pdbx_description
1 polymer ?
#
loop_
_entity_poly.entity_id
_entity_poly.type
_entity_poly.pdbx_seq_one_letter_code
_entity_poly.pdbx_strand_id
1 'polypeptide(L)'
;MFDLTLSDNVDTFELSNIPTDGGTFTIKLSQDSVGGRTALIDEFRTTSPAVIPVYWPGGVVPTMTSTASRTDIYSFKFFDGSNITTAGLYGVVGGQNFS
;
A
#
# COMPACT_ATOMS: atom_id res chain seq x y z
N MET A 1 9.68 4.94 -4.18
CA MET A 1 8.27 5.37 -4.37
C MET A 1 7.67 4.62 -5.56
N PHE A 2 6.45 4.18 -5.41
CA PHE A 2 5.71 3.50 -6.46
C PHE A 2 4.57 4.40 -6.92
N ASP A 3 4.44 4.60 -8.23
CA ASP A 3 3.40 5.42 -8.83
C ASP A 3 2.52 4.52 -9.69
N LEU A 4 1.26 4.40 -9.33
CA LEU A 4 0.32 3.50 -9.98
C LEU A 4 -0.96 4.24 -10.33
N THR A 5 -1.32 4.24 -11.61
CA THR A 5 -2.63 4.70 -12.06
C THR A 5 -3.57 3.48 -12.17
N LEU A 6 -4.67 3.53 -11.45
CA LEU A 6 -5.62 2.42 -11.41
C LEU A 6 -6.54 2.47 -12.61
N SER A 7 -6.41 1.50 -13.49
CA SER A 7 -7.33 1.27 -14.61
C SER A 7 -8.22 0.05 -14.36
N ASP A 8 -7.98 -0.66 -13.26
CA ASP A 8 -8.73 -1.82 -12.80
C ASP A 8 -8.51 -1.96 -11.30
N ASN A 9 -9.21 -2.90 -10.67
CA ASN A 9 -9.05 -3.18 -9.25
C ASN A 9 -7.75 -3.97 -9.00
N VAL A 10 -7.09 -3.67 -7.88
CA VAL A 10 -5.88 -4.37 -7.44
C VAL A 10 -6.19 -5.13 -6.15
N ASP A 11 -6.03 -6.45 -6.17
CA ASP A 11 -6.37 -7.31 -5.03
C ASP A 11 -5.18 -7.55 -4.09
N THR A 12 -3.95 -7.49 -4.60
CA THR A 12 -2.76 -7.82 -3.82
C THR A 12 -1.56 -7.03 -4.34
N PHE A 13 -0.76 -6.54 -3.40
CA PHE A 13 0.56 -5.99 -3.70
C PHE A 13 1.64 -7.01 -3.30
N GLU A 14 2.58 -7.26 -4.19
CA GLU A 14 3.69 -8.18 -3.95
C GLU A 14 4.98 -7.40 -3.78
N LEU A 15 5.72 -7.70 -2.70
CA LEU A 15 7.01 -7.08 -2.42
C LEU A 15 8.14 -8.04 -2.73
N SER A 16 9.16 -7.55 -3.44
CA SER A 16 10.37 -8.29 -3.76
C SER A 16 11.61 -7.49 -3.35
N ASN A 17 12.75 -8.17 -3.22
CA ASN A 17 14.02 -7.53 -2.87
C ASN A 17 13.95 -6.72 -1.58
N ILE A 18 13.32 -7.28 -0.55
CA ILE A 18 13.07 -6.61 0.71
C ILE A 18 14.37 -6.47 1.51
N PRO A 19 14.81 -5.25 1.87
CA PRO A 19 15.99 -5.05 2.70
C PRO A 19 15.85 -5.70 4.08
N THR A 20 16.86 -6.40 4.55
CA THR A 20 16.81 -7.14 5.82
C THR A 20 16.77 -6.23 7.04
N ASP A 21 17.36 -5.05 6.95
CA ASP A 21 17.46 -4.09 8.07
C ASP A 21 16.27 -3.18 8.21
N GLY A 22 15.27 -3.33 7.32
CA GLY A 22 14.10 -2.47 7.30
C GLY A 22 14.18 -1.41 6.22
N GLY A 23 13.13 -0.60 6.14
CA GLY A 23 13.04 0.45 5.13
C GLY A 23 11.68 1.11 5.10
N THR A 24 11.52 2.01 4.15
CA THR A 24 10.28 2.71 3.90
C THR A 24 9.99 2.73 2.41
N PHE A 25 8.69 2.74 2.07
CA PHE A 25 8.28 3.01 0.70
C PHE A 25 6.96 3.76 0.69
N THR A 26 6.71 4.48 -0.38
CA THR A 26 5.50 5.26 -0.57
C THR A 26 4.81 4.80 -1.84
N ILE A 27 3.49 4.62 -1.77
CA ILE A 27 2.65 4.30 -2.92
C ILE A 27 1.78 5.50 -3.24
N LYS A 28 1.86 5.94 -4.49
CA LYS A 28 0.98 6.96 -5.04
C LYS A 28 -0.05 6.23 -5.90
N LEU A 29 -1.31 6.29 -5.49
CA LEU A 29 -2.41 5.65 -6.21
C LEU A 29 -3.29 6.72 -6.84
N SER A 30 -3.41 6.68 -8.16
CA SER A 30 -4.24 7.63 -8.91
C SER A 30 -5.39 6.88 -9.57
N GLN A 31 -6.60 7.42 -9.46
CA GLN A 31 -7.74 6.95 -10.22
C GLN A 31 -7.61 7.39 -11.68
N ASP A 32 -8.07 6.56 -12.59
CA ASP A 32 -8.18 6.96 -14.00
C ASP A 32 -9.38 7.92 -14.20
N SER A 33 -9.68 8.26 -15.45
CA SER A 33 -10.78 9.18 -15.76
C SER A 33 -12.17 8.61 -15.46
N VAL A 34 -12.27 7.30 -15.24
CA VAL A 34 -13.53 6.63 -14.89
C VAL A 34 -13.76 6.66 -13.37
N GLY A 35 -12.71 6.42 -12.59
CA GLY A 35 -12.81 6.30 -11.14
C GLY A 35 -13.42 4.98 -10.69
N GLY A 36 -13.72 4.89 -9.40
CA GLY A 36 -14.34 3.70 -8.80
C GLY A 36 -13.44 2.49 -8.69
N ARG A 37 -12.16 2.62 -8.99
CA ARG A 37 -11.20 1.52 -8.88
C ARG A 37 -10.79 1.35 -7.42
N THR A 38 -10.58 0.12 -7.00
CA THR A 38 -10.16 -0.22 -5.64
C THR A 38 -8.79 -0.86 -5.64
N ALA A 39 -8.06 -0.68 -4.54
CA ALA A 39 -6.83 -1.39 -4.27
C ALA A 39 -6.84 -1.80 -2.81
N LEU A 40 -6.44 -3.03 -2.51
CA LEU A 40 -6.37 -3.52 -1.14
C LEU A 40 -5.04 -3.10 -0.52
N ILE A 41 -5.02 -1.91 0.05
CA ILE A 41 -3.80 -1.29 0.61
C ILE A 41 -3.33 -1.94 1.91
N ASP A 42 -4.06 -2.92 2.41
CA ASP A 42 -3.69 -3.76 3.56
C ASP A 42 -3.38 -5.20 3.16
N GLU A 43 -3.32 -5.51 1.86
CA GLU A 43 -3.06 -6.84 1.34
C GLU A 43 -1.69 -6.87 0.65
N PHE A 44 -0.64 -7.14 1.44
CA PHE A 44 0.71 -7.29 0.92
C PHE A 44 1.21 -8.72 1.08
N ARG A 45 2.00 -9.19 0.12
CA ARG A 45 2.57 -10.53 0.12
C ARG A 45 4.03 -10.50 -0.33
N THR A 46 4.77 -11.51 0.11
CA THR A 46 6.09 -11.78 -0.45
C THR A 46 5.96 -12.55 -1.76
N THR A 47 7.09 -12.80 -2.43
CA THR A 47 7.11 -13.59 -3.67
C THR A 47 6.91 -15.08 -3.44
N SER A 48 6.98 -15.59 -2.20
CA SER A 48 6.86 -17.02 -1.91
C SER A 48 5.48 -17.67 -2.04
N PRO A 49 4.27 -17.05 -2.16
CA PRO A 49 3.75 -15.84 -1.52
C PRO A 49 3.38 -16.10 -0.05
N ALA A 50 3.74 -15.19 0.81
CA ALA A 50 3.37 -15.22 2.22
C ALA A 50 2.77 -13.88 2.62
N VAL A 51 1.70 -13.91 3.41
CA VAL A 51 0.97 -12.71 3.83
C VAL A 51 1.85 -11.87 4.76
N ILE A 52 1.91 -10.58 4.47
CA ILE A 52 2.58 -9.58 5.30
C ILE A 52 1.52 -8.79 6.05
N PRO A 53 1.46 -8.86 7.39
CA PRO A 53 0.48 -8.07 8.13
C PRO A 53 0.78 -6.57 8.01
N VAL A 54 -0.27 -5.77 7.95
CA VAL A 54 -0.16 -4.31 7.89
C VAL A 54 -0.85 -3.72 9.11
N TYR A 55 -0.13 -2.89 9.85
CA TYR A 55 -0.64 -2.23 11.04
C TYR A 55 -0.90 -0.76 10.73
N TRP A 56 -2.10 -0.28 11.02
CA TRP A 56 -2.53 1.09 10.80
C TRP A 56 -2.72 1.82 12.12
N PRO A 57 -2.54 3.14 12.19
CA PRO A 57 -2.80 3.89 13.40
C PRO A 57 -4.21 3.65 13.94
N GLY A 58 -4.31 3.29 15.21
CA GLY A 58 -5.59 2.95 15.84
C GLY A 58 -6.26 1.68 15.31
N GLY A 59 -5.54 0.88 14.51
CA GLY A 59 -6.09 -0.34 13.91
C GLY A 59 -7.11 -0.09 12.80
N VAL A 60 -7.18 1.13 12.26
CA VAL A 60 -8.17 1.52 11.25
C VAL A 60 -7.52 1.62 9.89
N VAL A 61 -7.96 0.76 8.97
CA VAL A 61 -7.55 0.82 7.56
C VAL A 61 -8.23 2.02 6.89
N PRO A 62 -7.46 2.92 6.24
CA PRO A 62 -8.07 4.09 5.60
C PRO A 62 -8.92 3.68 4.40
N THR A 63 -9.99 4.45 4.16
CA THR A 63 -10.82 4.28 2.98
C THR A 63 -10.19 5.01 1.81
N MET A 64 -9.90 4.27 0.75
CA MET A 64 -9.30 4.81 -0.47
C MET A 64 -10.28 5.72 -1.22
N THR A 65 -9.77 6.82 -1.77
CA THR A 65 -10.56 7.72 -2.61
C THR A 65 -10.92 7.05 -3.93
N SER A 66 -12.20 7.06 -4.29
CA SER A 66 -12.72 6.45 -5.53
C SER A 66 -13.09 7.46 -6.62
N THR A 67 -13.00 8.74 -6.34
CA THR A 67 -13.34 9.80 -7.30
C THR A 67 -12.37 9.80 -8.48
N ALA A 68 -12.90 9.92 -9.70
CA ALA A 68 -12.10 9.95 -10.93
C ALA A 68 -11.00 11.01 -10.87
N SER A 69 -9.83 10.67 -11.41
CA SER A 69 -8.67 11.56 -11.54
C SER A 69 -8.11 12.09 -10.22
N ARG A 70 -8.45 11.46 -9.09
CA ARG A 70 -7.92 11.82 -7.78
C ARG A 70 -6.78 10.90 -7.37
N THR A 71 -5.91 11.39 -6.51
CA THR A 71 -4.71 10.70 -6.06
C THR A 71 -4.69 10.57 -4.55
N ASP A 72 -4.33 9.37 -4.08
CA ASP A 72 -4.04 9.09 -2.68
C ASP A 72 -2.58 8.70 -2.53
N ILE A 73 -1.98 9.06 -1.40
CA ILE A 73 -0.60 8.71 -1.07
C ILE A 73 -0.60 7.97 0.26
N TYR A 74 0.01 6.78 0.26
CA TYR A 74 0.16 5.94 1.45
C TYR A 74 1.64 5.63 1.63
N SER A 75 2.12 5.73 2.87
CA SER A 75 3.51 5.41 3.21
C SER A 75 3.55 4.21 4.14
N PHE A 76 4.54 3.35 3.94
CA PHE A 76 4.73 2.13 4.71
C PHE A 76 6.16 2.06 5.21
N LYS A 77 6.31 1.61 6.45
CA LYS A 77 7.62 1.40 7.08
C LYS A 77 7.68 0.00 7.66
N PHE A 78 8.84 -0.65 7.50
CA PHE A 78 9.08 -1.95 8.13
C PHE A 78 10.44 -1.91 8.83
N PHE A 79 10.54 -2.61 9.95
CA PHE A 79 11.71 -2.58 10.83
C PHE A 79 12.55 -3.84 10.73
N ASP A 80 11.97 -4.95 10.24
CA ASP A 80 12.65 -6.23 10.10
C ASP A 80 12.24 -6.90 8.80
N GLY A 81 13.02 -6.67 7.75
CA GLY A 81 12.74 -7.21 6.43
C GLY A 81 12.95 -8.73 6.35
N SER A 82 13.85 -9.29 7.16
CA SER A 82 14.09 -10.73 7.16
C SER A 82 12.95 -11.52 7.79
N ASN A 83 12.15 -10.88 8.67
CA ASN A 83 10.97 -11.47 9.31
C ASN A 83 9.70 -10.66 9.03
N ILE A 84 9.60 -10.11 7.83
CA ILE A 84 8.52 -9.18 7.48
C ILE A 84 7.13 -9.83 7.60
N THR A 85 7.03 -11.15 7.41
CA THR A 85 5.77 -11.87 7.55
C THR A 85 5.31 -11.99 9.00
N THR A 86 6.19 -11.74 9.96
CA THR A 86 5.87 -11.70 11.40
C THR A 86 5.85 -10.28 11.93
N ALA A 87 6.88 -9.50 11.60
CA ALA A 87 7.01 -8.11 12.07
C ALA A 87 6.04 -7.16 11.35
N GLY A 88 5.81 -7.37 10.05
CA GLY A 88 4.81 -6.64 9.29
C GLY A 88 5.22 -5.26 8.83
N LEU A 89 4.24 -4.57 8.25
CA LEU A 89 4.35 -3.20 7.76
C LEU A 89 3.56 -2.26 8.66
N TYR A 90 4.05 -1.04 8.83
CA TYR A 90 3.33 0.03 9.51
C TYR A 90 2.94 1.07 8.47
N GLY A 91 1.63 1.22 8.25
CA GLY A 91 1.09 2.10 7.23
C GLY A 91 0.56 3.40 7.80
N VAL A 92 0.72 4.48 7.04
CA VAL A 92 0.13 5.78 7.35
C VAL A 92 -0.39 6.40 6.07
N VAL A 93 -1.40 7.25 6.19
CA VAL A 93 -1.90 8.05 5.07
C VAL A 93 -1.00 9.28 4.92
N GLY A 94 -0.36 9.41 3.76
CA GLY A 94 0.41 10.61 3.43
C GLY A 94 -0.49 11.76 2.98
N GLY A 95 -1.66 11.42 2.43
CA GLY A 95 -2.69 12.35 1.99
C GLY A 95 -3.65 11.66 1.06
N GLN A 96 -4.84 12.23 0.92
CA GLN A 96 -5.89 11.67 0.07
C GLN A 96 -6.59 12.74 -0.73
N ASN A 97 -7.20 12.32 -1.84
CA ASN A 97 -8.08 13.14 -2.67
C ASN A 97 -7.37 14.37 -3.27
N PHE A 98 -6.11 14.20 -3.63
CA PHE A 98 -5.38 15.23 -4.37
C PHE A 98 -5.94 15.35 -5.79
N SER A 99 -6.19 16.56 -6.20
CA SER A 99 -6.73 16.85 -7.53
C SER A 99 -5.70 17.52 -8.44
#